data_cc11a7136869e65fc3478cbb8a13f27e
#
_entry.id   cc11a7136869e65fc3478cbb8a13f27e
#
_cell.length_a   1.000
_cell.length_b   1.000
_cell.length_c   1.000
_cell.angle_alpha   90.00
_cell.angle_beta   90.00
_cell.angle_gamma   90.00
#
_symmetry.space_group_name_H-M   'P 1'
#
loop_
_entity.id
_entity.type
_entity.pdbx_description
1 polymer ?
#
loop_
_entity_poly.entity_id
_entity_poly.type
_entity_poly.pdbx_seq_one_letter_code
_entity_poly.pdbx_strand_id
1 'polypeptide(L)'
;MNRNAAFASALGAVLTTAVSLAQTPAAQPAAPAATAPAAAAPVQAIPAKIAIIEYEQVAAATNEGQRLLQELQNKYAPQKAKLDTLAGEIDSLQKQLQAAPATMTDEERASRARAIDTKQKQYQRDGEDASNAYQAEVQDAIGKVAQKLGPVVMKFVQQNGFTMLLDNSAAQQQGGLTLMWTIPGIDISQAIVEAYNASSGVAAPPPSAPSATRPRPTAPPTKPGPSK
;
A
#
# COMPACT_ATOMS: atom_id res chain seq x y z
N MET A 1 2.96 36.47 -14.95
CA MET A 1 2.19 37.70 -14.71
C MET A 1 1.82 37.67 -13.24
N ASN A 2 2.68 38.20 -12.45
CA ASN A 2 2.79 39.44 -11.71
C ASN A 2 1.48 39.88 -11.04
N ARG A 3 1.47 39.92 -9.69
CA ARG A 3 1.29 41.19 -8.99
C ARG A 3 1.47 41.05 -7.48
N ASN A 4 2.59 41.63 -7.03
CA ASN A 4 2.89 41.96 -5.64
C ASN A 4 1.92 43.09 -5.17
N ALA A 5 1.55 43.09 -3.91
CA ALA A 5 1.15 44.27 -3.20
C ALA A 5 1.65 44.24 -1.77
N ALA A 6 2.67 45.06 -1.54
CA ALA A 6 3.17 45.44 -0.24
C ALA A 6 2.32 46.57 0.32
N PHE A 7 1.99 46.56 1.59
CA PHE A 7 1.57 47.75 2.33
C PHE A 7 2.41 47.91 3.59
N ALA A 8 3.20 48.97 3.55
CA ALA A 8 3.87 49.60 4.68
C ALA A 8 3.02 50.83 5.10
N SER A 9 2.87 51.04 6.39
CA SER A 9 2.53 52.36 7.01
C SER A 9 2.69 52.20 8.52
N ALA A 10 3.51 52.86 9.16
CA ALA A 10 3.87 54.25 9.42
C ALA A 10 3.59 54.55 10.91
N LEU A 11 4.69 54.92 11.56
CA LEU A 11 4.81 55.46 12.94
C LEU A 11 3.93 56.71 13.12
N GLY A 12 3.34 56.85 14.30
CA GLY A 12 2.80 58.08 14.80
C GLY A 12 2.99 58.19 16.32
N ALA A 13 4.06 58.80 16.74
CA ALA A 13 4.31 59.22 18.10
C ALA A 13 3.63 60.57 18.36
N VAL A 14 2.76 60.66 19.36
CA VAL A 14 2.28 61.95 19.88
C VAL A 14 2.54 61.98 21.38
N LEU A 15 3.49 62.87 21.78
CA LEU A 15 3.68 63.31 23.12
C LEU A 15 2.58 64.35 23.47
N THR A 16 1.88 64.19 24.55
CA THR A 16 1.14 65.28 25.20
C THR A 16 1.41 65.28 26.71
N THR A 17 1.88 66.43 27.15
CA THR A 17 2.29 66.78 28.50
C THR A 17 1.12 66.84 29.47
N ALA A 18 1.35 66.34 30.68
CA ALA A 18 0.44 66.33 31.80
C ALA A 18 0.27 67.69 32.44
N VAL A 19 -0.96 68.05 32.76
CA VAL A 19 -1.31 69.07 33.77
C VAL A 19 -2.04 68.35 34.95
N SER A 20 -1.41 68.44 36.11
CA SER A 20 -1.92 67.91 37.37
C SER A 20 -2.96 68.87 37.95
N LEU A 21 -4.20 68.40 38.12
CA LEU A 21 -5.18 69.02 39.01
C LEU A 21 -5.58 68.03 40.08
N ALA A 22 -5.32 68.34 41.31
CA ALA A 22 -5.70 67.57 42.48
C ALA A 22 -7.22 67.57 42.63
N GLN A 23 -7.81 66.34 42.62
CA GLN A 23 -9.20 66.14 43.03
C GLN A 23 -9.25 65.08 44.14
N THR A 24 -9.96 65.41 45.16
CA THR A 24 -10.34 64.63 46.35
C THR A 24 -11.00 63.31 46.00
N PRO A 25 -10.73 62.20 46.72
CA PRO A 25 -11.25 60.90 46.38
C PRO A 25 -12.74 60.79 46.78
N ALA A 26 -13.63 60.70 45.81
CA ALA A 26 -14.95 60.17 45.98
C ALA A 26 -14.91 58.65 45.98
N ALA A 27 -15.50 58.02 46.95
CA ALA A 27 -15.54 56.55 47.06
C ALA A 27 -16.23 55.93 45.84
N GLN A 28 -15.44 55.18 45.05
CA GLN A 28 -15.91 54.43 43.89
C GLN A 28 -16.38 53.05 44.38
N PRO A 29 -17.58 52.57 43.99
CA PRO A 29 -18.01 51.20 44.30
C PRO A 29 -17.01 50.20 43.75
N ALA A 30 -16.61 49.22 44.59
CA ALA A 30 -15.71 48.14 44.18
C ALA A 30 -16.27 47.38 42.98
N ALA A 31 -15.55 47.43 41.86
CA ALA A 31 -15.80 46.57 40.72
C ALA A 31 -15.66 45.09 41.14
N PRO A 32 -16.50 44.17 40.63
CA PRO A 32 -16.35 42.75 40.94
C PRO A 32 -14.97 42.29 40.45
N ALA A 33 -14.24 41.66 41.37
CA ALA A 33 -12.93 41.08 41.08
C ALA A 33 -13.07 40.11 39.87
N ALA A 34 -12.40 40.46 38.78
CA ALA A 34 -12.27 39.54 37.64
C ALA A 34 -11.62 38.26 38.16
N THR A 35 -12.38 37.18 38.14
CA THR A 35 -11.88 35.84 38.45
C THR A 35 -10.73 35.55 37.48
N ALA A 36 -9.51 35.44 37.99
CA ALA A 36 -8.35 35.01 37.20
C ALA A 36 -8.67 33.67 36.56
N PRO A 37 -8.33 33.48 35.24
CA PRO A 37 -8.53 32.18 34.61
C PRO A 37 -7.81 31.13 35.43
N ALA A 38 -8.54 30.07 35.82
CA ALA A 38 -7.97 28.93 36.52
C ALA A 38 -6.74 28.43 35.74
N ALA A 39 -5.59 28.41 36.40
CA ALA A 39 -4.35 27.88 35.81
C ALA A 39 -4.65 26.48 35.28
N ALA A 40 -4.47 26.26 33.98
CA ALA A 40 -4.61 24.95 33.36
C ALA A 40 -3.72 23.97 34.14
N ALA A 41 -4.29 22.86 34.58
CA ALA A 41 -3.55 21.81 35.27
C ALA A 41 -2.34 21.39 34.39
N PRO A 42 -1.16 21.17 35.00
CA PRO A 42 0.01 20.79 34.20
C PRO A 42 -0.26 19.50 33.45
N VAL A 43 -0.14 19.56 32.13
CA VAL A 43 -0.24 18.38 31.27
C VAL A 43 0.91 17.46 31.65
N GLN A 44 0.60 16.33 32.28
CA GLN A 44 1.62 15.31 32.56
C GLN A 44 2.08 14.69 31.25
N ALA A 45 3.37 14.77 30.96
CA ALA A 45 3.96 14.10 29.80
C ALA A 45 3.86 12.57 29.98
N ILE A 46 3.09 11.92 29.12
CA ILE A 46 3.01 10.45 29.08
C ILE A 46 4.20 9.95 28.27
N PRO A 47 5.00 8.98 28.78
CA PRO A 47 6.09 8.39 28.00
C PRO A 47 5.53 7.80 26.69
N ALA A 48 6.09 8.21 25.55
CA ALA A 48 5.65 7.72 24.26
C ALA A 48 6.11 6.26 24.06
N LYS A 49 5.17 5.34 23.92
CA LYS A 49 5.40 3.96 23.49
C LYS A 49 4.84 3.80 22.09
N ILE A 50 5.72 3.82 21.10
CA ILE A 50 5.36 3.82 19.68
C ILE A 50 5.37 2.38 19.16
N ALA A 51 4.38 2.03 18.35
CA ALA A 51 4.35 0.82 17.54
C ALA A 51 4.25 1.16 16.06
N ILE A 52 4.71 0.25 15.21
CA ILE A 52 4.61 0.32 13.76
C ILE A 52 3.85 -0.89 13.26
N ILE A 53 3.06 -0.69 12.22
CA ILE A 53 2.33 -1.75 11.54
C ILE A 53 2.39 -1.54 10.03
N GLU A 54 2.44 -2.63 9.28
CA GLU A 54 2.19 -2.66 7.85
C GLU A 54 0.75 -3.16 7.62
N TYR A 55 -0.22 -2.27 7.82
CA TYR A 55 -1.62 -2.64 8.00
C TYR A 55 -2.20 -3.45 6.84
N GLU A 56 -1.92 -3.06 5.60
CA GLU A 56 -2.37 -3.74 4.40
C GLU A 56 -1.70 -5.12 4.24
N GLN A 57 -0.40 -5.20 4.52
CA GLN A 57 0.34 -6.48 4.50
C GLN A 57 -0.14 -7.42 5.60
N VAL A 58 -0.42 -6.89 6.79
CA VAL A 58 -1.01 -7.66 7.90
C VAL A 58 -2.35 -8.25 7.47
N ALA A 59 -3.23 -7.46 6.86
CA ALA A 59 -4.51 -7.96 6.37
C ALA A 59 -4.34 -9.10 5.36
N ALA A 60 -3.40 -8.96 4.42
CA ALA A 60 -3.07 -9.98 3.43
C ALA A 60 -2.41 -11.23 4.04
N ALA A 61 -1.63 -11.07 5.12
CA ALA A 61 -0.92 -12.16 5.80
C ALA A 61 -1.80 -12.99 6.75
N THR A 62 -3.00 -12.51 7.11
CA THR A 62 -3.94 -13.29 7.92
C THR A 62 -4.40 -14.56 7.18
N ASN A 63 -4.86 -15.57 7.91
CA ASN A 63 -5.44 -16.79 7.33
C ASN A 63 -6.61 -16.47 6.38
N GLU A 64 -7.45 -15.50 6.74
CA GLU A 64 -8.57 -15.06 5.92
C GLU A 64 -8.08 -14.38 4.64
N GLY A 65 -7.11 -13.45 4.75
CA GLY A 65 -6.51 -12.76 3.61
C GLY A 65 -5.86 -13.72 2.62
N GLN A 66 -5.05 -14.65 3.14
CA GLN A 66 -4.40 -15.67 2.30
C GLN A 66 -5.41 -16.57 1.58
N ARG A 67 -6.50 -16.97 2.26
CA ARG A 67 -7.56 -17.77 1.64
C ARG A 67 -8.25 -17.00 0.52
N LEU A 68 -8.61 -15.76 0.75
CA LEU A 68 -9.24 -14.92 -0.28
C LEU A 68 -8.32 -14.70 -1.48
N LEU A 69 -7.02 -14.46 -1.25
CA LEU A 69 -6.05 -14.34 -2.34
C LEU A 69 -5.92 -15.64 -3.14
N GLN A 70 -5.94 -16.79 -2.47
CA GLN A 70 -5.92 -18.09 -3.15
C GLN A 70 -7.21 -18.34 -3.97
N GLU A 71 -8.37 -17.98 -3.44
CA GLU A 71 -9.64 -18.05 -4.15
C GLU A 71 -9.62 -17.17 -5.41
N LEU A 72 -9.08 -15.95 -5.32
CA LEU A 72 -8.91 -15.06 -6.46
C LEU A 72 -7.94 -15.63 -7.50
N GLN A 73 -6.81 -16.18 -7.08
CA GLN A 73 -5.88 -16.84 -8.00
C GLN A 73 -6.56 -17.98 -8.77
N ASN A 74 -7.35 -18.81 -8.09
CA ASN A 74 -8.11 -19.90 -8.71
C ASN A 74 -9.18 -19.37 -9.68
N LYS A 75 -9.87 -18.29 -9.30
CA LYS A 75 -10.87 -17.63 -10.15
C LYS A 75 -10.27 -17.10 -11.46
N TYR A 76 -9.07 -16.53 -11.40
CA TYR A 76 -8.41 -15.93 -12.55
C TYR A 76 -7.48 -16.90 -13.33
N ALA A 77 -7.23 -18.10 -12.81
CA ALA A 77 -6.43 -19.12 -13.48
C ALA A 77 -6.89 -19.45 -14.92
N PRO A 78 -8.23 -19.61 -15.20
CA PRO A 78 -8.69 -19.83 -16.56
C PRO A 78 -8.41 -18.66 -17.52
N GLN A 79 -8.48 -17.43 -17.00
CA GLN A 79 -8.20 -16.22 -17.79
C GLN A 79 -6.72 -16.13 -18.14
N LYS A 80 -5.85 -16.43 -17.17
CA LYS A 80 -4.42 -16.54 -17.42
C LYS A 80 -4.11 -17.61 -18.46
N ALA A 81 -4.71 -18.80 -18.38
CA ALA A 81 -4.51 -19.86 -19.34
C ALA A 81 -4.94 -19.47 -20.78
N LYS A 82 -6.02 -18.69 -20.92
CA LYS A 82 -6.44 -18.13 -22.21
C LYS A 82 -5.40 -17.16 -22.78
N LEU A 83 -4.86 -16.29 -21.94
CA LEU A 83 -3.79 -15.36 -22.36
C LEU A 83 -2.52 -16.12 -22.75
N ASP A 84 -2.12 -17.12 -21.98
CA ASP A 84 -0.95 -17.96 -22.30
C ASP A 84 -1.16 -18.70 -23.64
N THR A 85 -2.36 -19.19 -23.92
CA THR A 85 -2.72 -19.82 -25.21
C THR A 85 -2.62 -18.81 -26.36
N LEU A 86 -3.19 -17.62 -26.19
CA LEU A 86 -3.16 -16.56 -27.21
C LEU A 86 -1.73 -16.08 -27.49
N ALA A 87 -0.88 -15.99 -26.46
CA ALA A 87 0.54 -15.69 -26.61
C ALA A 87 1.26 -16.77 -27.42
N GLY A 88 0.98 -18.05 -27.15
CA GLY A 88 1.53 -19.18 -27.92
C GLY A 88 1.09 -19.18 -29.39
N GLU A 89 -0.19 -18.84 -29.65
CA GLU A 89 -0.68 -18.69 -31.03
C GLU A 89 0.02 -17.56 -31.78
N ILE A 90 0.22 -16.40 -31.13
CA ILE A 90 0.94 -15.26 -31.71
C ILE A 90 2.37 -15.66 -32.07
N ASP A 91 3.10 -16.29 -31.15
CA ASP A 91 4.47 -16.76 -31.37
C ASP A 91 4.53 -17.75 -32.52
N SER A 92 3.60 -18.72 -32.59
CA SER A 92 3.51 -19.69 -33.69
C SER A 92 3.27 -19.01 -35.03
N LEU A 93 2.33 -18.07 -35.13
CA LEU A 93 2.03 -17.33 -36.33
C LEU A 93 3.21 -16.46 -36.81
N GLN A 94 3.93 -15.85 -35.90
CA GLN A 94 5.12 -15.07 -36.18
C GLN A 94 6.23 -15.96 -36.78
N LYS A 95 6.50 -17.13 -36.18
CA LYS A 95 7.46 -18.10 -36.66
C LYS A 95 7.08 -18.62 -38.06
N GLN A 96 5.80 -18.93 -38.29
CA GLN A 96 5.30 -19.35 -39.60
C GLN A 96 5.47 -18.26 -40.66
N LEU A 97 5.26 -16.99 -40.31
CA LEU A 97 5.46 -15.86 -41.20
C LEU A 97 6.95 -15.64 -41.53
N GLN A 98 7.83 -15.82 -40.56
CA GLN A 98 9.29 -15.72 -40.76
C GLN A 98 9.85 -16.86 -41.59
N ALA A 99 9.33 -18.09 -41.43
CA ALA A 99 9.71 -19.27 -42.16
C ALA A 99 8.98 -19.41 -43.52
N ALA A 100 8.19 -18.42 -43.90
CA ALA A 100 7.40 -18.49 -45.13
C ALA A 100 8.27 -18.57 -46.37
N PRO A 101 7.95 -19.47 -47.34
CA PRO A 101 8.73 -19.64 -48.56
C PRO A 101 8.70 -18.38 -49.45
N ALA A 102 9.72 -18.21 -50.27
CA ALA A 102 9.80 -17.09 -51.22
C ALA A 102 8.65 -17.07 -52.26
N THR A 103 7.93 -18.18 -52.39
CA THR A 103 6.76 -18.31 -53.27
C THR A 103 5.45 -17.71 -52.65
N MET A 104 5.48 -17.32 -51.40
CA MET A 104 4.33 -16.66 -50.76
C MET A 104 4.09 -15.28 -51.41
N THR A 105 2.84 -15.02 -51.80
CA THR A 105 2.46 -13.73 -52.37
C THR A 105 2.50 -12.61 -51.29
N ASP A 106 2.71 -11.38 -51.76
CA ASP A 106 2.70 -10.21 -50.85
C ASP A 106 1.33 -10.03 -50.16
N GLU A 107 0.27 -10.41 -50.86
CA GLU A 107 -1.09 -10.33 -50.34
C GLU A 107 -1.34 -11.34 -49.20
N GLU A 108 -0.86 -12.57 -49.33
CA GLU A 108 -0.90 -13.59 -48.28
C GLU A 108 -0.03 -13.19 -47.09
N ARG A 109 1.16 -12.63 -47.33
CA ARG A 109 2.04 -12.13 -46.30
C ARG A 109 1.39 -11.00 -45.51
N ALA A 110 0.78 -10.03 -46.19
CA ALA A 110 0.05 -8.92 -45.58
C ALA A 110 -1.18 -9.39 -44.77
N SER A 111 -1.89 -10.41 -45.29
CA SER A 111 -3.02 -11.01 -44.58
C SER A 111 -2.61 -11.64 -43.24
N ARG A 112 -1.53 -12.44 -43.24
CA ARG A 112 -0.98 -13.06 -42.03
C ARG A 112 -0.44 -12.04 -41.05
N ALA A 113 0.22 -10.98 -41.51
CA ALA A 113 0.69 -9.89 -40.68
C ALA A 113 -0.48 -9.19 -39.97
N ARG A 114 -1.60 -8.92 -40.67
CA ARG A 114 -2.82 -8.34 -40.06
C ARG A 114 -3.44 -9.27 -39.02
N ALA A 115 -3.45 -10.58 -39.27
CA ALA A 115 -3.97 -11.55 -38.31
C ALA A 115 -3.14 -11.56 -37.01
N ILE A 116 -1.81 -11.47 -37.12
CA ILE A 116 -0.92 -11.34 -35.95
C ILE A 116 -1.19 -10.05 -35.22
N ASP A 117 -1.25 -8.91 -35.91
CA ASP A 117 -1.55 -7.59 -35.27
C ASP A 117 -2.89 -7.60 -34.52
N THR A 118 -3.92 -8.20 -35.14
CA THR A 118 -5.24 -8.33 -34.50
C THR A 118 -5.17 -9.14 -33.20
N LYS A 119 -4.45 -10.28 -33.22
CA LYS A 119 -4.28 -11.13 -32.03
C LYS A 119 -3.43 -10.46 -30.97
N GLN A 120 -2.39 -9.71 -31.34
CA GLN A 120 -1.57 -8.94 -30.41
C GLN A 120 -2.40 -7.86 -29.69
N LYS A 121 -3.23 -7.12 -30.45
CA LYS A 121 -4.14 -6.13 -29.86
C LYS A 121 -5.19 -6.76 -28.94
N GLN A 122 -5.67 -7.95 -29.30
CA GLN A 122 -6.57 -8.70 -28.45
C GLN A 122 -5.87 -9.13 -27.14
N TYR A 123 -4.66 -9.71 -27.23
CA TYR A 123 -3.86 -10.12 -26.08
C TYR A 123 -3.61 -8.97 -25.11
N GLN A 124 -3.24 -7.81 -25.67
CA GLN A 124 -2.98 -6.62 -24.84
C GLN A 124 -4.25 -6.19 -24.11
N ARG A 125 -5.38 -6.03 -24.80
CA ARG A 125 -6.65 -5.63 -24.17
C ARG A 125 -7.12 -6.62 -23.12
N ASP A 126 -7.18 -7.91 -23.48
CA ASP A 126 -7.64 -8.96 -22.58
C ASP A 126 -6.71 -9.07 -21.35
N GLY A 127 -5.40 -8.82 -21.52
CA GLY A 127 -4.42 -8.79 -20.44
C GLY A 127 -4.61 -7.58 -19.52
N GLU A 128 -4.80 -6.39 -20.06
CA GLU A 128 -5.07 -5.17 -19.30
C GLU A 128 -6.38 -5.30 -18.50
N ASP A 129 -7.44 -5.76 -19.15
CA ASP A 129 -8.75 -5.96 -18.51
C ASP A 129 -8.67 -6.98 -17.37
N ALA A 130 -8.00 -8.12 -17.60
CA ALA A 130 -7.81 -9.15 -16.59
C ALA A 130 -6.97 -8.65 -15.41
N SER A 131 -5.90 -7.89 -15.68
CA SER A 131 -5.04 -7.32 -14.65
C SER A 131 -5.80 -6.30 -13.78
N ASN A 132 -6.52 -5.38 -14.42
CA ASN A 132 -7.29 -4.36 -13.73
C ASN A 132 -8.40 -4.98 -12.86
N ALA A 133 -9.14 -5.94 -13.41
CA ALA A 133 -10.18 -6.65 -12.67
C ALA A 133 -9.61 -7.43 -11.49
N TYR A 134 -8.50 -8.15 -11.66
CA TYR A 134 -7.82 -8.87 -10.59
C TYR A 134 -7.36 -7.94 -9.48
N GLN A 135 -6.69 -6.83 -9.82
CA GLN A 135 -6.20 -5.85 -8.84
C GLN A 135 -7.34 -5.23 -8.05
N ALA A 136 -8.44 -4.87 -8.71
CA ALA A 136 -9.63 -4.32 -8.04
C ALA A 136 -10.23 -5.32 -7.04
N GLU A 137 -10.34 -6.60 -7.41
CA GLU A 137 -10.87 -7.63 -6.53
C GLU A 137 -9.92 -7.94 -5.36
N VAL A 138 -8.60 -7.91 -5.58
CA VAL A 138 -7.61 -8.05 -4.51
C VAL A 138 -7.75 -6.91 -3.51
N GLN A 139 -7.83 -5.67 -3.97
CA GLN A 139 -7.99 -4.51 -3.10
C GLN A 139 -9.30 -4.58 -2.29
N ASP A 140 -10.41 -4.97 -2.92
CA ASP A 140 -11.69 -5.16 -2.24
C ASP A 140 -11.61 -6.27 -1.18
N ALA A 141 -11.02 -7.41 -1.51
CA ALA A 141 -10.87 -8.53 -0.60
C ALA A 141 -10.00 -8.17 0.62
N ILE A 142 -8.83 -7.56 0.39
CA ILE A 142 -7.94 -7.13 1.47
C ILE A 142 -8.58 -6.00 2.29
N GLY A 143 -9.27 -5.06 1.65
CA GLY A 143 -10.01 -4.00 2.34
C GLY A 143 -11.07 -4.53 3.31
N LYS A 144 -11.79 -5.59 2.93
CA LYS A 144 -12.77 -6.26 3.82
C LYS A 144 -12.10 -6.90 5.04
N VAL A 145 -10.95 -7.54 4.86
CA VAL A 145 -10.18 -8.09 5.99
C VAL A 145 -9.64 -6.98 6.87
N ALA A 146 -9.11 -5.90 6.27
CA ALA A 146 -8.62 -4.73 6.98
C ALA A 146 -9.69 -4.10 7.89
N GLN A 147 -10.93 -4.00 7.41
CA GLN A 147 -12.04 -3.50 8.24
C GLN A 147 -12.28 -4.36 9.49
N LYS A 148 -12.19 -5.68 9.37
CA LYS A 148 -12.32 -6.61 10.51
C LYS A 148 -11.09 -6.58 11.43
N LEU A 149 -9.93 -6.27 10.87
CA LEU A 149 -8.66 -6.18 11.62
C LEU A 149 -8.64 -4.99 12.58
N GLY A 150 -9.28 -3.87 12.22
CA GLY A 150 -9.26 -2.63 12.99
C GLY A 150 -9.53 -2.80 14.49
N PRO A 151 -10.64 -3.42 14.90
CA PRO A 151 -10.94 -3.66 16.32
C PRO A 151 -9.88 -4.49 17.04
N VAL A 152 -9.27 -5.48 16.35
CA VAL A 152 -8.22 -6.33 16.93
C VAL A 152 -6.95 -5.53 17.19
N VAL A 153 -6.54 -4.71 16.21
CA VAL A 153 -5.40 -3.80 16.32
C VAL A 153 -5.59 -2.84 17.48
N MET A 154 -6.74 -2.17 17.57
CA MET A 154 -7.03 -1.21 18.64
C MET A 154 -7.00 -1.87 20.02
N LYS A 155 -7.59 -3.05 20.15
CA LYS A 155 -7.55 -3.83 21.39
C LYS A 155 -6.12 -4.20 21.77
N PHE A 156 -5.32 -4.66 20.82
CA PHE A 156 -3.93 -5.05 21.05
C PHE A 156 -3.08 -3.85 21.50
N VAL A 157 -3.21 -2.71 20.80
CA VAL A 157 -2.49 -1.47 21.12
C VAL A 157 -2.80 -1.00 22.52
N GLN A 158 -4.10 -0.99 22.92
CA GLN A 158 -4.53 -0.60 24.26
C GLN A 158 -4.04 -1.54 25.34
N GLN A 159 -4.16 -2.86 25.13
CA GLN A 159 -3.73 -3.88 26.09
C GLN A 159 -2.23 -3.86 26.35
N ASN A 160 -1.44 -3.51 25.34
CA ASN A 160 0.01 -3.43 25.44
C ASN A 160 0.52 -2.03 25.82
N GLY A 161 -0.38 -1.05 26.08
CA GLY A 161 -0.02 0.28 26.52
C GLY A 161 0.75 1.11 25.49
N PHE A 162 0.55 0.86 24.21
CA PHE A 162 1.08 1.73 23.17
C PHE A 162 0.33 3.06 23.15
N THR A 163 1.05 4.16 23.04
CA THR A 163 0.50 5.52 23.01
C THR A 163 0.38 6.06 21.57
N MET A 164 1.08 5.44 20.62
CA MET A 164 1.06 5.82 19.21
C MET A 164 1.23 4.56 18.34
N LEU A 165 0.45 4.50 17.26
CA LEU A 165 0.56 3.49 16.22
C LEU A 165 0.78 4.20 14.89
N LEU A 166 1.81 3.81 14.16
CA LEU A 166 2.14 4.32 12.83
C LEU A 166 1.91 3.21 11.79
N ASP A 167 1.14 3.53 10.75
CA ASP A 167 1.00 2.66 9.60
C ASP A 167 2.06 3.00 8.55
N ASN A 168 2.91 2.03 8.24
CA ASN A 168 3.97 2.15 7.24
C ASN A 168 3.54 1.69 5.84
N SER A 169 2.34 1.14 5.68
CA SER A 169 1.83 0.66 4.37
C SER A 169 1.76 1.78 3.34
N ALA A 170 1.35 2.98 3.76
CA ALA A 170 1.22 4.15 2.89
C ALA A 170 2.56 4.72 2.40
N ALA A 171 3.66 4.44 3.11
CA ALA A 171 4.99 4.93 2.71
C ALA A 171 5.45 4.37 1.35
N GLN A 172 4.94 3.22 0.97
CA GLN A 172 5.29 2.57 -0.31
C GLN A 172 4.44 3.08 -1.48
N GLN A 173 3.32 3.75 -1.24
CA GLN A 173 2.38 4.08 -2.29
C GLN A 173 2.41 5.53 -2.79
N GLN A 174 2.65 6.56 -2.01
CA GLN A 174 2.86 7.94 -2.48
C GLN A 174 3.09 8.92 -1.32
N GLY A 175 4.35 9.21 -0.98
CA GLY A 175 4.67 10.39 -0.16
C GLY A 175 4.26 10.34 1.32
N GLY A 176 4.00 9.15 1.85
CA GLY A 176 3.78 8.93 3.29
C GLY A 176 5.06 9.10 4.11
N LEU A 177 4.93 9.02 5.43
CA LEU A 177 6.06 9.10 6.35
C LEU A 177 7.00 7.91 6.11
N THR A 178 8.16 8.18 5.50
CA THR A 178 9.16 7.13 5.25
C THR A 178 9.93 6.83 6.52
N LEU A 179 9.76 5.63 7.02
CA LEU A 179 10.49 5.14 8.17
C LEU A 179 11.84 4.57 7.71
N MET A 180 12.93 5.29 8.01
CA MET A 180 14.27 4.90 7.54
C MET A 180 14.97 3.90 8.46
N TRP A 181 14.63 3.90 9.75
CA TRP A 181 15.24 3.02 10.74
C TRP A 181 14.35 2.84 11.96
N THR A 182 14.31 1.62 12.48
CA THR A 182 13.66 1.30 13.76
C THR A 182 14.50 0.32 14.55
N ILE A 183 14.31 0.31 15.86
CA ILE A 183 14.84 -0.77 16.70
C ILE A 183 13.95 -2.02 16.54
N PRO A 184 14.53 -3.23 16.66
CA PRO A 184 13.74 -4.46 16.70
C PRO A 184 12.68 -4.42 17.81
N GLY A 185 11.47 -4.92 17.50
CA GLY A 185 10.40 -5.05 18.50
C GLY A 185 9.39 -3.89 18.56
N ILE A 186 9.53 -2.82 17.74
CA ILE A 186 8.46 -1.82 17.60
C ILE A 186 7.48 -2.19 16.48
N ASP A 187 7.85 -3.06 15.56
CA ASP A 187 6.94 -3.62 14.56
C ASP A 187 6.06 -4.69 15.21
N ILE A 188 4.76 -4.46 15.23
CA ILE A 188 3.76 -5.35 15.81
C ILE A 188 3.00 -6.14 14.75
N SER A 189 3.35 -6.03 13.46
CA SER A 189 2.62 -6.63 12.35
C SER A 189 2.39 -8.12 12.54
N GLN A 190 3.44 -8.88 12.86
CA GLN A 190 3.34 -10.33 13.10
C GLN A 190 2.43 -10.66 14.30
N ALA A 191 2.57 -9.93 15.40
CA ALA A 191 1.76 -10.14 16.60
C ALA A 191 0.27 -9.87 16.33
N ILE A 192 -0.05 -8.91 15.47
CA ILE A 192 -1.42 -8.63 15.05
C ILE A 192 -1.97 -9.75 14.15
N VAL A 193 -1.18 -10.29 13.22
CA VAL A 193 -1.58 -11.46 12.41
C VAL A 193 -1.97 -12.62 13.31
N GLU A 194 -1.14 -12.93 14.31
CA GLU A 194 -1.39 -14.01 15.27
C GLU A 194 -2.66 -13.76 16.10
N ALA A 195 -2.81 -12.54 16.63
CA ALA A 195 -3.98 -12.15 17.41
C ALA A 195 -5.28 -12.23 16.58
N TYR A 196 -5.23 -11.80 15.31
CA TYR A 196 -6.37 -11.90 14.41
C TYR A 196 -6.71 -13.35 14.08
N ASN A 197 -5.73 -14.17 13.71
CA ASN A 197 -5.93 -15.57 13.37
C ASN A 197 -6.52 -16.36 14.55
N ALA A 198 -6.06 -16.06 15.77
CA ALA A 198 -6.61 -16.67 16.98
C ALA A 198 -8.07 -16.27 17.25
N SER A 199 -8.46 -15.03 16.89
CA SER A 199 -9.81 -14.50 17.17
C SER A 199 -10.81 -14.74 16.06
N SER A 200 -10.37 -14.81 14.80
CA SER A 200 -11.24 -14.96 13.63
C SER A 200 -11.81 -16.35 13.44
N GLY A 201 -11.17 -17.37 14.00
CA GLY A 201 -11.55 -18.78 13.81
C GLY A 201 -11.31 -19.31 12.39
N VAL A 202 -10.67 -18.53 11.52
CA VAL A 202 -10.37 -18.95 10.14
C VAL A 202 -9.12 -19.82 10.14
N ALA A 203 -9.25 -21.06 9.69
CA ALA A 203 -8.10 -21.96 9.56
C ALA A 203 -7.11 -21.45 8.50
N ALA A 204 -5.81 -21.75 8.72
CA ALA A 204 -4.79 -21.48 7.72
C ALA A 204 -5.15 -22.17 6.38
N PRO A 205 -4.90 -21.55 5.23
CA PRO A 205 -5.07 -22.22 3.95
C PRO A 205 -4.16 -23.46 3.87
N PRO A 206 -4.58 -24.51 3.16
CA PRO A 206 -3.73 -25.68 2.97
C PRO A 206 -2.41 -25.22 2.31
N PRO A 207 -1.26 -25.82 2.71
CA PRO A 207 0.00 -25.49 2.10
C PRO A 207 -0.10 -25.72 0.58
N SER A 208 0.28 -24.70 -0.20
CA SER A 208 0.35 -24.82 -1.66
C SER A 208 1.20 -26.03 -1.99
N ALA A 209 0.68 -26.96 -2.79
CA ALA A 209 1.46 -28.12 -3.22
C ALA A 209 2.78 -27.62 -3.81
N PRO A 210 3.94 -28.18 -3.42
CA PRO A 210 5.22 -27.76 -3.96
C PRO A 210 5.12 -27.87 -5.49
N SER A 211 5.34 -26.77 -6.19
CA SER A 211 5.44 -26.76 -7.65
C SER A 211 6.40 -27.89 -8.03
N ALA A 212 5.90 -28.87 -8.79
CA ALA A 212 6.70 -30.01 -9.18
C ALA A 212 8.03 -29.52 -9.72
N THR A 213 9.08 -29.74 -8.96
CA THR A 213 10.44 -29.32 -9.32
C THR A 213 10.73 -29.96 -10.67
N ARG A 214 10.86 -29.14 -11.71
CA ARG A 214 11.23 -29.57 -13.05
C ARG A 214 12.40 -30.56 -12.91
N PRO A 215 12.30 -31.80 -13.44
CA PRO A 215 13.39 -32.75 -13.31
C PRO A 215 14.68 -32.10 -13.77
N ARG A 216 15.68 -32.07 -12.90
CA ARG A 216 17.02 -31.59 -13.24
C ARG A 216 17.51 -32.44 -14.42
N PRO A 217 17.98 -31.83 -15.55
CA PRO A 217 18.55 -32.61 -16.61
C PRO A 217 19.66 -33.49 -16.06
N THR A 218 19.52 -34.80 -16.17
CA THR A 218 20.57 -35.76 -15.83
C THR A 218 21.75 -35.50 -16.75
N ALA A 219 22.91 -35.21 -16.16
CA ALA A 219 24.16 -35.05 -16.90
C ALA A 219 24.44 -36.35 -17.71
N PRO A 220 24.92 -36.21 -18.95
CA PRO A 220 25.25 -37.38 -19.76
C PRO A 220 26.34 -38.24 -19.06
N PRO A 221 26.28 -39.57 -19.21
CA PRO A 221 27.25 -40.46 -18.58
C PRO A 221 28.66 -40.17 -19.09
N THR A 222 29.57 -39.92 -18.17
CA THR A 222 31.01 -39.77 -18.45
C THR A 222 31.55 -41.11 -18.98
N LYS A 223 32.06 -41.11 -20.19
CA LYS A 223 32.73 -42.22 -20.86
C LYS A 223 33.99 -42.61 -20.05
N PRO A 224 34.23 -43.90 -19.72
CA PRO A 224 35.46 -44.29 -19.05
C PRO A 224 36.64 -44.08 -19.98
N GLY A 225 37.66 -43.37 -19.53
CA GLY A 225 38.94 -43.21 -20.22
C GLY A 225 39.74 -44.52 -20.23
N PRO A 226 40.60 -44.75 -21.25
CA PRO A 226 41.40 -45.98 -21.35
C PRO A 226 42.48 -46.02 -20.26
N SER A 227 42.52 -47.12 -19.53
CA SER A 227 43.60 -47.46 -18.63
C SER A 227 44.85 -47.87 -19.40
N LYS A 228 45.95 -47.22 -19.02
CA LYS A 228 47.31 -47.73 -19.33
C LYS A 228 47.85 -48.47 -18.09
#